data_9433d365359cf93c454efafe3484438d
#
_entry.id   9433d365359cf93c454efafe3484438d
#
_cell.length_a   1.000
_cell.length_b   1.000
_cell.length_c   1.000
_cell.angle_alpha   90.00
_cell.angle_beta   90.00
_cell.angle_gamma   90.00
#
_symmetry.space_group_name_H-M   'P 1'
#
loop_
_entity.id
_entity.type
_entity.pdbx_description
1 polymer ?
#
loop_
_entity_poly.entity_id
_entity_poly.type
_entity_poly.pdbx_seq_one_letter_code
_entity_poly.pdbx_strand_id
1 'polypeptide(L)'
;NTTFEEIICLLYDIELPNQERLDSMTARIGEARVLPEEIQKVITELAGKTSPMSTLRTVVSALGHYEKNVPLNELPPKALRLVGQIATAVAMIHRLREDLPLIEADPKRGHAEDFLRMLLGKEPSQTQIEALDLYLILLADHGFNASTFSARVTAGTLANLHSAITSAVGTLSGPLHGGANEKAMEMIIE
;
A
#
# COMPACT_ATOMS: atom_id res chain seq x y z
N ASN A 1 -2.60 -6.75 21.75
CA ASN A 1 -2.02 -5.98 20.64
C ASN A 1 -2.95 -6.11 19.45
N THR A 2 -3.29 -5.00 18.81
CA THR A 2 -4.14 -4.96 17.62
C THR A 2 -3.23 -5.03 16.40
N THR A 3 -3.63 -5.76 15.34
CA THR A 3 -2.89 -5.83 14.06
C THR A 3 -3.44 -4.84 13.04
N PHE A 4 -2.68 -4.57 11.99
CA PHE A 4 -3.13 -3.71 10.89
C PHE A 4 -4.35 -4.29 10.17
N GLU A 5 -4.42 -5.62 10.02
CA GLU A 5 -5.57 -6.31 9.44
C GLU A 5 -6.83 -6.14 10.28
N GLU A 6 -6.73 -6.11 11.61
CA GLU A 6 -7.87 -5.80 12.50
C GLU A 6 -8.34 -4.35 12.32
N ILE A 7 -7.41 -3.41 12.13
CA ILE A 7 -7.76 -2.01 11.84
C ILE A 7 -8.40 -1.87 10.45
N ILE A 8 -7.94 -2.61 9.46
CA ILE A 8 -8.62 -2.65 8.16
C ILE A 8 -10.06 -3.15 8.33
N CYS A 9 -10.29 -4.23 9.08
CA CYS A 9 -11.63 -4.69 9.39
C CYS A 9 -12.47 -3.61 10.08
N LEU A 10 -11.92 -2.95 11.10
CA LEU A 10 -12.61 -1.87 11.81
C LEU A 10 -13.02 -0.73 10.87
N LEU A 11 -12.14 -0.33 9.94
CA LEU A 11 -12.43 0.73 8.98
C LEU A 11 -13.49 0.34 7.95
N TYR A 12 -13.58 -0.95 7.59
CA TYR A 12 -14.55 -1.44 6.60
C TYR A 12 -15.89 -1.83 7.22
N ASP A 13 -15.86 -2.49 8.36
CA ASP A 13 -17.04 -3.10 8.98
C ASP A 13 -17.57 -2.27 10.16
N ILE A 14 -16.82 -1.23 10.61
CA ILE A 14 -17.09 -0.37 11.76
C ILE A 14 -17.06 -1.14 13.10
N GLU A 15 -16.58 -2.38 13.06
CA GLU A 15 -16.46 -3.28 14.21
C GLU A 15 -15.11 -4.02 14.16
N LEU A 16 -14.55 -4.33 15.33
CA LEU A 16 -13.40 -5.21 15.41
C LEU A 16 -13.81 -6.64 14.99
N PRO A 17 -12.97 -7.34 14.22
CA PRO A 17 -13.32 -8.66 13.71
C PRO A 17 -13.30 -9.73 14.80
N ASN A 18 -14.13 -10.75 14.64
CA ASN A 18 -13.88 -12.04 15.26
C ASN A 18 -12.76 -12.78 14.49
N GLN A 19 -12.30 -13.93 15.01
CA GLN A 19 -11.19 -14.67 14.43
C GLN A 19 -11.45 -15.10 12.97
N GLU A 20 -12.63 -15.60 12.67
CA GLU A 20 -13.02 -16.02 11.31
C GLU A 20 -12.95 -14.86 10.30
N ARG A 21 -13.44 -13.68 10.71
CA ARG A 21 -13.39 -12.46 9.89
C ARG A 21 -11.97 -11.97 9.68
N LEU A 22 -11.13 -12.01 10.72
CA LEU A 22 -9.72 -11.65 10.65
C LEU A 22 -8.96 -12.57 9.71
N ASP A 23 -9.12 -13.89 9.85
CA ASP A 23 -8.47 -14.88 8.98
C ASP A 23 -8.87 -14.68 7.52
N SER A 24 -10.16 -14.45 7.26
CA SER A 24 -10.66 -14.13 5.91
C SER A 24 -10.05 -12.84 5.35
N MET A 25 -9.92 -11.79 6.16
CA MET A 25 -9.35 -10.52 5.74
C MET A 25 -7.85 -10.66 5.44
N THR A 26 -7.10 -11.32 6.32
CA THR A 26 -5.67 -11.59 6.15
C THR A 26 -5.40 -12.39 4.87
N ALA A 27 -6.17 -13.43 4.62
CA ALA A 27 -6.06 -14.23 3.39
C ALA A 27 -6.32 -13.39 2.13
N ARG A 28 -7.36 -12.57 2.13
CA ARG A 28 -7.70 -11.68 1.00
C ARG A 28 -6.64 -10.62 0.72
N ILE A 29 -6.03 -10.04 1.75
CA ILE A 29 -4.92 -9.10 1.60
C ILE A 29 -3.70 -9.84 1.04
N GLY A 30 -3.42 -11.04 1.54
CA GLY A 30 -2.34 -11.89 1.06
C GLY A 30 -2.46 -12.20 -0.44
N GLU A 31 -3.62 -12.68 -0.86
CA GLU A 31 -3.92 -12.97 -2.27
C GLU A 31 -3.82 -11.71 -3.17
N ALA A 32 -4.19 -10.57 -2.61
CA ALA A 32 -4.16 -9.29 -3.30
C ALA A 32 -2.74 -8.75 -3.58
N ARG A 33 -1.69 -9.32 -2.97
CA ARG A 33 -0.29 -8.87 -3.19
C ARG A 33 0.26 -9.23 -4.56
N VAL A 34 -0.41 -10.11 -5.30
CA VAL A 34 0.04 -10.48 -6.65
C VAL A 34 -0.21 -9.32 -7.61
N LEU A 35 0.86 -8.85 -8.24
CA LEU A 35 0.79 -7.83 -9.29
C LEU A 35 0.60 -8.49 -10.67
N PRO A 36 -0.23 -7.92 -11.56
CA PRO A 36 -0.25 -8.31 -12.97
C PRO A 36 1.14 -8.23 -13.60
N GLU A 37 1.47 -9.14 -14.49
CA GLU A 37 2.79 -9.21 -15.13
C GLU A 37 3.15 -7.91 -15.88
N GLU A 38 2.17 -7.30 -16.52
CA GLU A 38 2.33 -6.05 -17.24
C GLU A 38 2.68 -4.89 -16.30
N ILE A 39 2.11 -4.89 -15.08
CA ILE A 39 2.46 -3.90 -14.05
C ILE A 39 3.88 -4.13 -13.55
N GLN A 40 4.31 -5.37 -13.38
CA GLN A 40 5.68 -5.68 -13.03
C GLN A 40 6.67 -5.19 -14.11
N LYS A 41 6.33 -5.32 -15.38
CA LYS A 41 7.11 -4.77 -16.51
C LYS A 41 7.20 -3.23 -16.42
N VAL A 42 6.10 -2.55 -16.13
CA VAL A 42 6.08 -1.09 -15.93
C VAL A 42 7.01 -0.68 -14.79
N ILE A 43 6.96 -1.39 -13.65
CA ILE A 43 7.85 -1.11 -12.51
C ILE A 43 9.31 -1.32 -12.93
N THR A 44 9.63 -2.44 -13.57
CA THR A 44 10.99 -2.76 -14.02
C THR A 44 11.55 -1.70 -14.96
N GLU A 45 10.72 -1.18 -15.86
CA GLU A 45 11.13 -0.15 -16.81
C GLU A 45 11.38 1.21 -16.15
N LEU A 46 10.65 1.55 -15.08
CA LEU A 46 10.65 2.89 -14.49
C LEU A 46 11.47 3.02 -13.19
N ALA A 47 11.65 1.95 -12.42
CA ALA A 47 12.19 2.01 -11.06
C ALA A 47 13.54 2.71 -10.95
N GLY A 48 14.46 2.46 -11.90
CA GLY A 48 15.79 3.11 -11.93
C GLY A 48 15.82 4.49 -12.61
N LYS A 49 14.74 4.90 -13.30
CA LYS A 49 14.73 6.09 -14.16
C LYS A 49 14.07 7.30 -13.52
N THR A 50 13.18 7.09 -12.55
CA THR A 50 12.41 8.16 -11.90
C THR A 50 12.45 8.03 -10.37
N SER A 51 11.87 9.02 -9.65
CA SER A 51 11.75 8.90 -8.20
C SER A 51 10.79 7.75 -7.84
N PRO A 52 10.98 7.08 -6.68
CA PRO A 52 10.09 6.00 -6.23
C PRO A 52 8.63 6.41 -6.22
N MET A 53 8.31 7.59 -5.74
CA MET A 53 6.94 8.12 -5.70
C MET A 53 6.35 8.36 -7.09
N SER A 54 7.16 8.79 -8.07
CA SER A 54 6.70 8.95 -9.46
C SER A 54 6.39 7.60 -10.10
N THR A 55 7.23 6.59 -9.85
CA THR A 55 6.96 5.23 -10.30
C THR A 55 5.70 4.69 -9.65
N LEU A 56 5.55 4.81 -8.33
CA LEU A 56 4.37 4.34 -7.60
C LEU A 56 3.08 4.98 -8.12
N ARG A 57 3.08 6.30 -8.34
CA ARG A 57 1.92 7.01 -8.91
C ARG A 57 1.51 6.44 -10.27
N THR A 58 2.49 6.17 -11.15
CA THR A 58 2.24 5.57 -12.46
C THR A 58 1.67 4.16 -12.32
N VAL A 59 2.22 3.36 -11.41
CA VAL A 59 1.75 2.00 -11.12
C VAL A 59 0.31 1.99 -10.65
N VAL A 60 -0.05 2.84 -9.69
CA VAL A 60 -1.43 2.93 -9.17
C VAL A 60 -2.40 3.32 -10.29
N SER A 61 -2.02 4.27 -11.14
CA SER A 61 -2.83 4.64 -12.30
C SER A 61 -2.98 3.49 -13.30
N ALA A 62 -1.90 2.78 -13.61
CA ALA A 62 -1.88 1.67 -14.56
C ALA A 62 -2.71 0.47 -14.06
N LEU A 63 -2.71 0.18 -12.76
CA LEU A 63 -3.55 -0.87 -12.15
C LEU A 63 -5.03 -0.66 -12.47
N GLY A 64 -5.47 0.58 -12.64
CA GLY A 64 -6.85 0.89 -13.03
C GLY A 64 -7.29 0.31 -14.37
N HIS A 65 -6.36 -0.02 -15.28
CA HIS A 65 -6.67 -0.65 -16.56
C HIS A 65 -7.06 -2.14 -16.43
N TYR A 66 -6.67 -2.78 -15.34
CA TYR A 66 -6.97 -4.19 -15.05
C TYR A 66 -8.24 -4.36 -14.21
N GLU A 67 -8.84 -3.27 -13.79
CA GLU A 67 -10.03 -3.27 -12.95
C GLU A 67 -11.26 -2.80 -13.72
N LYS A 68 -12.34 -3.61 -13.68
CA LYS A 68 -13.63 -3.17 -14.21
C LYS A 68 -14.18 -2.04 -13.34
N ASN A 69 -14.83 -1.07 -13.95
CA ASN A 69 -15.64 -0.11 -13.20
C ASN A 69 -16.77 -0.89 -12.50
N VAL A 70 -16.88 -0.68 -11.19
CA VAL A 70 -17.87 -1.37 -10.37
C VAL A 70 -18.70 -0.35 -9.59
N PRO A 71 -19.93 -0.71 -9.19
CA PRO A 71 -20.75 0.09 -8.29
C PRO A 71 -20.03 0.37 -6.95
N LEU A 72 -20.47 1.40 -6.24
CA LEU A 72 -19.89 1.83 -4.96
C LEU A 72 -19.85 0.72 -3.90
N ASN A 73 -20.85 -0.15 -3.87
CA ASN A 73 -20.89 -1.28 -2.94
C ASN A 73 -19.84 -2.37 -3.21
N GLU A 74 -19.19 -2.34 -4.38
CA GLU A 74 -18.08 -3.25 -4.72
C GLU A 74 -16.71 -2.58 -4.58
N LEU A 75 -16.65 -1.33 -4.11
CA LEU A 75 -15.37 -0.63 -3.87
C LEU A 75 -14.50 -1.26 -2.76
N PRO A 76 -15.07 -1.74 -1.62
CA PRO A 76 -14.26 -2.33 -0.57
C PRO A 76 -13.32 -3.44 -1.03
N PRO A 77 -13.75 -4.45 -1.82
CA PRO A 77 -12.83 -5.46 -2.35
C PRO A 77 -11.70 -4.90 -3.23
N LYS A 78 -11.98 -3.84 -4.00
CA LYS A 78 -10.97 -3.18 -4.84
C LYS A 78 -9.96 -2.39 -4.02
N ALA A 79 -10.43 -1.67 -3.01
CA ALA A 79 -9.55 -0.94 -2.11
C ALA A 79 -8.61 -1.89 -1.37
N LEU A 80 -9.13 -3.05 -0.94
CA LEU A 80 -8.32 -4.09 -0.31
C LEU A 80 -7.24 -4.65 -1.26
N ARG A 81 -7.57 -4.85 -2.55
CA ARG A 81 -6.57 -5.25 -3.55
C ARG A 81 -5.47 -4.21 -3.69
N LEU A 82 -5.82 -2.92 -3.72
CA LEU A 82 -4.82 -1.85 -3.78
C LEU A 82 -3.89 -1.85 -2.57
N VAL A 83 -4.38 -2.13 -1.36
CA VAL A 83 -3.53 -2.25 -0.16
C VAL A 83 -2.44 -3.31 -0.39
N GLY A 84 -2.83 -4.52 -0.82
CA GLY A 84 -1.87 -5.59 -1.11
C GLY A 84 -0.92 -5.25 -2.27
N GLN A 85 -1.46 -4.78 -3.39
CA GLN A 85 -0.69 -4.47 -4.59
C GLN A 85 0.32 -3.33 -4.39
N ILE A 86 -0.04 -2.29 -3.64
CA ILE A 86 0.85 -1.16 -3.34
C ILE A 86 2.04 -1.64 -2.50
N ALA A 87 1.83 -2.50 -1.51
CA ALA A 87 2.92 -3.04 -0.70
C ALA A 87 3.95 -3.78 -1.59
N THR A 88 3.49 -4.66 -2.46
CA THR A 88 4.36 -5.38 -3.40
C THR A 88 5.06 -4.44 -4.37
N ALA A 89 4.34 -3.45 -4.91
CA ALA A 89 4.92 -2.45 -5.81
C ALA A 89 6.03 -1.64 -5.13
N VAL A 90 5.84 -1.22 -3.88
CA VAL A 90 6.87 -0.47 -3.12
C VAL A 90 8.11 -1.33 -2.88
N ALA A 91 7.93 -2.59 -2.44
CA ALA A 91 9.05 -3.50 -2.24
C ALA A 91 9.80 -3.78 -3.55
N MET A 92 9.08 -4.01 -4.65
CA MET A 92 9.66 -4.23 -5.97
C MET A 92 10.44 -3.01 -6.48
N ILE A 93 9.87 -1.80 -6.33
CA ILE A 93 10.54 -0.54 -6.71
C ILE A 93 11.87 -0.39 -5.95
N HIS A 94 11.85 -0.60 -4.64
CA HIS A 94 13.06 -0.53 -3.82
C HIS A 94 14.12 -1.52 -4.30
N ARG A 95 13.77 -2.79 -4.43
CA ARG A 95 14.74 -3.84 -4.79
C ARG A 95 15.37 -3.62 -6.16
N LEU A 96 14.58 -3.19 -7.15
CA LEU A 96 15.09 -2.87 -8.48
C LEU A 96 16.02 -1.64 -8.48
N ARG A 97 15.77 -0.66 -7.63
CA ARG A 97 16.64 0.52 -7.51
C ARG A 97 17.99 0.19 -6.88
N GLU A 98 18.02 -0.80 -5.99
CA GLU A 98 19.21 -1.27 -5.29
C GLU A 98 19.87 -2.47 -6.00
N ASP A 99 19.46 -2.80 -7.23
CA ASP A 99 19.94 -3.97 -8.01
C ASP A 99 19.84 -5.29 -7.22
N LEU A 100 18.79 -5.43 -6.40
CA LEU A 100 18.54 -6.62 -5.58
C LEU A 100 17.57 -7.59 -6.29
N PRO A 101 17.70 -8.91 -6.07
CA PRO A 101 16.77 -9.89 -6.63
C PRO A 101 15.35 -9.68 -6.07
N LEU A 102 14.33 -9.80 -6.92
CA LEU A 102 12.92 -9.69 -6.49
C LEU A 102 12.54 -10.87 -5.58
N ILE A 103 11.67 -10.57 -4.62
CA ILE A 103 11.09 -11.54 -3.70
C ILE A 103 9.58 -11.58 -3.95
N GLU A 104 9.08 -12.77 -4.25
CA GLU A 104 7.65 -12.99 -4.46
C GLU A 104 6.88 -12.84 -3.16
N ALA A 105 5.65 -12.34 -3.24
CA ALA A 105 4.75 -12.26 -2.10
C ALA A 105 4.34 -13.67 -1.62
N ASP A 106 4.27 -13.86 -0.31
CA ASP A 106 3.72 -15.05 0.33
C ASP A 106 2.31 -14.73 0.88
N PRO A 107 1.24 -15.21 0.24
CA PRO A 107 -0.13 -14.90 0.65
C PRO A 107 -0.53 -15.42 2.04
N LYS A 108 0.28 -16.31 2.63
CA LYS A 108 0.01 -16.90 3.95
C LYS A 108 0.50 -16.05 5.12
N ARG A 109 1.31 -15.03 4.85
CA ARG A 109 1.90 -14.16 5.88
C ARG A 109 1.03 -12.95 6.15
N GLY A 110 1.17 -12.36 7.34
CA GLY A 110 0.61 -11.07 7.70
C GLY A 110 1.14 -9.94 6.79
N HIS A 111 0.45 -8.83 6.73
CA HIS A 111 0.76 -7.74 5.80
C HIS A 111 2.12 -7.10 6.09
N ALA A 112 2.37 -6.74 7.34
CA ALA A 112 3.64 -6.13 7.77
C ALA A 112 4.81 -7.10 7.62
N GLU A 113 4.62 -8.37 8.00
CA GLU A 113 5.64 -9.41 7.90
C GLU A 113 6.10 -9.63 6.46
N ASP A 114 5.15 -9.85 5.54
CA ASP A 114 5.49 -10.16 4.16
C ASP A 114 6.05 -8.94 3.42
N PHE A 115 5.54 -7.75 3.69
CA PHE A 115 6.11 -6.52 3.15
C PHE A 115 7.58 -6.36 3.54
N LEU A 116 7.92 -6.53 4.83
CA LEU A 116 9.30 -6.47 5.30
C LEU A 116 10.17 -7.55 4.66
N ARG A 117 9.66 -8.77 4.54
CA ARG A 117 10.39 -9.87 3.89
C ARG A 117 10.68 -9.54 2.42
N MET A 118 9.70 -9.06 1.68
CA MET A 118 9.88 -8.63 0.29
C MET A 118 10.87 -7.47 0.18
N LEU A 119 10.80 -6.49 1.09
CA LEU A 119 11.66 -5.30 1.08
C LEU A 119 13.11 -5.65 1.43
N LEU A 120 13.31 -6.37 2.54
CA LEU A 120 14.64 -6.68 3.09
C LEU A 120 15.33 -7.87 2.41
N GLY A 121 14.56 -8.77 1.77
CA GLY A 121 15.08 -10.01 1.17
C GLY A 121 15.53 -11.06 2.17
N LYS A 122 15.07 -10.97 3.40
CA LYS A 122 15.33 -11.90 4.51
C LYS A 122 14.16 -11.93 5.48
N GLU A 123 14.12 -12.93 6.34
CA GLU A 123 13.10 -13.00 7.39
C GLU A 123 13.25 -11.79 8.35
N PRO A 124 12.17 -11.02 8.57
CA PRO A 124 12.17 -9.94 9.55
C PRO A 124 12.13 -10.49 10.97
N SER A 125 12.70 -9.76 11.91
CA SER A 125 12.53 -10.07 13.33
C SER A 125 11.13 -9.71 13.81
N GLN A 126 10.67 -10.34 14.90
CA GLN A 126 9.38 -10.03 15.50
C GLN A 126 9.24 -8.54 15.86
N THR A 127 10.28 -7.92 16.38
CA THR A 127 10.32 -6.50 16.69
C THR A 127 10.13 -5.61 15.44
N GLN A 128 10.71 -6.00 14.31
CA GLN A 128 10.52 -5.26 13.05
C GLN A 128 9.08 -5.38 12.55
N ILE A 129 8.48 -6.56 12.65
CA ILE A 129 7.09 -6.79 12.27
C ILE A 129 6.16 -5.92 13.12
N GLU A 130 6.30 -5.98 14.45
CA GLU A 130 5.51 -5.22 15.40
C GLU A 130 5.66 -3.69 15.22
N ALA A 131 6.87 -3.23 14.94
CA ALA A 131 7.14 -1.82 14.70
C ALA A 131 6.46 -1.32 13.41
N LEU A 132 6.54 -2.09 12.32
CA LEU A 132 5.88 -1.71 11.07
C LEU A 132 4.36 -1.80 11.20
N ASP A 133 3.86 -2.84 11.85
CA ASP A 133 2.43 -3.03 12.08
C ASP A 133 1.85 -1.83 12.87
N LEU A 134 2.50 -1.45 13.95
CA LEU A 134 2.15 -0.26 14.72
C LEU A 134 2.21 1.02 13.89
N TYR A 135 3.24 1.18 13.05
CA TYR A 135 3.36 2.32 12.16
C TYR A 135 2.19 2.41 11.17
N LEU A 136 1.80 1.29 10.55
CA LEU A 136 0.65 1.22 9.64
C LEU A 136 -0.66 1.54 10.36
N ILE A 137 -0.84 1.05 11.59
CA ILE A 137 -2.01 1.35 12.44
C ILE A 137 -2.12 2.85 12.72
N LEU A 138 -1.02 3.47 13.15
CA LEU A 138 -1.00 4.90 13.48
C LEU A 138 -1.24 5.80 12.27
N LEU A 139 -0.89 5.33 11.06
CA LEU A 139 -1.11 6.06 9.82
C LEU A 139 -2.45 5.75 9.14
N ALA A 140 -3.18 4.72 9.58
CA ALA A 140 -4.45 4.31 8.97
C ALA A 140 -5.52 5.42 9.01
N ASP A 141 -5.51 6.22 10.07
CA ASP A 141 -6.30 7.45 10.19
C ASP A 141 -5.54 8.51 10.99
N HIS A 142 -5.31 9.65 10.39
CA HIS A 142 -4.80 10.83 11.10
C HIS A 142 -5.56 12.12 10.71
N GLY A 143 -6.85 11.97 10.49
CA GLY A 143 -7.76 13.06 10.18
C GLY A 143 -7.74 13.47 8.70
N PHE A 144 -8.01 14.76 8.43
CA PHE A 144 -8.21 15.25 7.08
C PHE A 144 -6.90 15.76 6.45
N ASN A 145 -5.97 14.85 6.19
CA ASN A 145 -4.69 15.19 5.56
C ASN A 145 -4.83 15.54 4.07
N ALA A 146 -3.77 16.12 3.48
CA ALA A 146 -3.78 16.58 2.10
C ALA A 146 -4.07 15.47 1.08
N SER A 147 -3.56 14.25 1.28
CA SER A 147 -3.82 13.11 0.40
C SER A 147 -5.27 12.64 0.50
N THR A 148 -5.83 12.56 1.69
CA THR A 148 -7.25 12.26 1.90
C THR A 148 -8.14 13.32 1.25
N PHE A 149 -7.78 14.60 1.40
CA PHE A 149 -8.51 15.69 0.75
C PHE A 149 -8.52 15.53 -0.78
N SER A 150 -7.36 15.34 -1.38
CA SER A 150 -7.19 15.17 -2.81
C SER A 150 -7.96 13.95 -3.35
N ALA A 151 -7.86 12.80 -2.65
CA ALA A 151 -8.62 11.60 -2.99
C ALA A 151 -10.13 11.84 -2.95
N ARG A 152 -10.64 12.52 -1.92
CA ARG A 152 -12.08 12.83 -1.75
C ARG A 152 -12.59 13.78 -2.81
N VAL A 153 -11.82 14.81 -3.18
CA VAL A 153 -12.17 15.72 -4.27
C VAL A 153 -12.31 14.93 -5.59
N THR A 154 -11.33 14.07 -5.90
CA THR A 154 -11.36 13.22 -7.10
C THR A 154 -12.55 12.26 -7.07
N ALA A 155 -12.77 11.57 -5.96
CA ALA A 155 -13.89 10.63 -5.80
C ALA A 155 -15.25 11.36 -5.88
N GLY A 156 -15.34 12.60 -5.40
CA GLY A 156 -16.55 13.44 -5.47
C GLY A 156 -17.00 13.76 -6.88
N THR A 157 -16.13 13.61 -7.88
CA THR A 157 -16.49 13.73 -9.32
C THR A 157 -17.02 12.41 -9.90
N LEU A 158 -17.16 11.36 -9.08
CA LEU A 158 -17.47 9.98 -9.50
C LEU A 158 -16.36 9.33 -10.35
N ALA A 159 -15.14 9.86 -10.30
CA ALA A 159 -13.97 9.19 -10.86
C ALA A 159 -13.72 7.84 -10.14
N ASN A 160 -13.10 6.90 -10.85
CA ASN A 160 -12.84 5.59 -10.29
C ASN A 160 -11.83 5.61 -9.12
N LEU A 161 -11.80 4.54 -8.34
CA LEU A 161 -10.93 4.41 -7.17
C LEU A 161 -9.45 4.66 -7.50
N HIS A 162 -8.95 4.10 -8.59
CA HIS A 162 -7.54 4.24 -8.97
C HIS A 162 -7.18 5.69 -9.30
N SER A 163 -8.08 6.46 -9.93
CA SER A 163 -7.91 7.89 -10.15
C SER A 163 -7.81 8.66 -8.82
N ALA A 164 -8.67 8.33 -7.86
CA ALA A 164 -8.66 8.96 -6.54
C ALA A 164 -7.36 8.65 -5.77
N ILE A 165 -6.91 7.40 -5.77
CA ILE A 165 -5.67 7.00 -5.09
C ILE A 165 -4.44 7.52 -5.83
N THR A 166 -4.45 7.59 -7.17
CA THR A 166 -3.38 8.24 -7.95
C THR A 166 -3.22 9.71 -7.57
N SER A 167 -4.33 10.42 -7.39
CA SER A 167 -4.34 11.81 -6.89
C SER A 167 -3.75 11.91 -5.49
N ALA A 168 -4.11 11.00 -4.58
CA ALA A 168 -3.57 10.93 -3.23
C ALA A 168 -2.05 10.68 -3.21
N VAL A 169 -1.56 9.72 -4.01
CA VAL A 169 -0.12 9.43 -4.13
C VAL A 169 0.62 10.61 -4.75
N GLY A 170 0.03 11.28 -5.73
CA GLY A 170 0.57 12.52 -6.29
C GLY A 170 0.72 13.62 -5.25
N THR A 171 -0.29 13.81 -4.41
CA THR A 171 -0.27 14.77 -3.30
C THR A 171 0.75 14.37 -2.23
N LEU A 172 0.84 13.06 -1.90
CA LEU A 172 1.80 12.55 -0.93
C LEU A 172 3.26 12.80 -1.36
N SER A 173 3.55 12.84 -2.65
CA SER A 173 4.91 13.09 -3.16
C SER A 173 5.40 14.52 -2.94
N GLY A 174 4.55 15.44 -2.47
CA GLY A 174 4.91 16.83 -2.23
C GLY A 174 5.85 17.00 -1.04
N PRO A 175 6.85 17.91 -1.11
CA PRO A 175 7.85 18.11 -0.06
C PRO A 175 7.25 18.63 1.27
N LEU A 176 6.07 19.26 1.22
CA LEU A 176 5.35 19.75 2.40
C LEU A 176 4.36 18.72 2.98
N HIS A 177 4.35 17.48 2.46
CA HIS A 177 3.48 16.40 2.92
C HIS A 177 4.30 15.13 3.16
N GLY A 178 4.41 14.21 2.22
CA GLY A 178 5.21 12.99 2.39
C GLY A 178 6.71 13.24 2.59
N GLY A 179 7.26 14.27 1.96
CA GLY A 179 8.65 14.69 2.17
C GLY A 179 8.95 15.14 3.61
N ALA A 180 7.93 15.51 4.41
CA ALA A 180 8.14 15.79 5.83
C ALA A 180 8.46 14.52 6.64
N ASN A 181 7.86 13.38 6.29
CA ASN A 181 8.16 12.09 6.91
C ASN A 181 9.59 11.61 6.59
N GLU A 182 10.05 11.84 5.37
CA GLU A 182 11.44 11.55 4.96
C GLU A 182 12.45 12.34 5.82
N LYS A 183 12.24 13.64 5.96
CA LYS A 183 13.09 14.50 6.82
C LYS A 183 13.03 14.13 8.30
N ALA A 184 11.86 13.73 8.80
CA ALA A 184 11.73 13.26 10.18
C ALA A 184 12.52 11.96 10.40
N MET A 185 12.53 11.07 9.43
CA MET A 185 13.32 9.85 9.50
C MET A 185 14.82 10.13 9.44
N GLU A 186 15.27 11.05 8.58
CA GLU A 186 16.66 11.49 8.53
C GLU A 186 17.14 11.99 9.90
N MET A 187 16.35 12.84 10.58
CA MET A 187 16.64 13.34 11.93
C MET A 187 16.72 12.26 13.01
N ILE A 188 16.05 11.12 12.82
CA ILE A 188 16.07 10.01 13.79
C ILE A 188 17.30 9.13 13.59
N ILE A 189 17.82 9.07 12.37
CA ILE A 189 18.97 8.23 11.99
C ILE A 189 20.29 8.95 12.29
N GLU A 190 20.33 10.29 12.26
CA GLU A 190 21.47 11.11 12.70
C GLU A 190 21.69 11.06 14.22
#